data_7069da8983b1d6f658e44ca8528411e2
#
_entry.id   7069da8983b1d6f658e44ca8528411e2
#
_cell.length_a   1.000
_cell.length_b   1.000
_cell.length_c   1.000
_cell.angle_alpha   90.00
_cell.angle_beta   90.00
_cell.angle_gamma   90.00
#
_symmetry.space_group_name_H-M   'P 1'
#
loop_
_entity.id
_entity.type
_entity.pdbx_description
1 polymer ?
#
loop_
_entity_poly.entity_id
_entity_poly.type
_entity_poly.pdbx_seq_one_letter_code
_entity_poly.pdbx_strand_id
1 'polypeptide(L)'
;MSMVTLGSTGICVNKNGFGALPVQRVTKEDAVYLLRKAYDGGIRFFDTARAYSDSEEKLGAAFEGMREKVFISTKTMAKDVEGFWKDLETSLSLLKTDYIDIYQFHNPSFCPKPGDGTGLYEAMLEAKAQGKIRHIGITNHRMSVAEEIIESGLYETLQFPFCYLATDREKALVQGCKEKNIGFIAMKALSGGLITNSAAAYAFEDQYDNVLPIWGVQREKELDEFLSYIALSLIHISEPTRRTPI
;
A
#
# COMPACT_ATOMS: atom_id res chain seq x y z
N MET A 1 -5.72 7.17 -17.41
CA MET A 1 -5.63 6.65 -16.01
C MET A 1 -4.17 6.62 -15.63
N SER A 2 -3.78 7.39 -14.62
CA SER A 2 -2.40 7.38 -14.13
C SER A 2 -2.10 6.02 -13.50
N MET A 3 -1.08 5.35 -14.00
CA MET A 3 -0.60 4.07 -13.50
C MET A 3 0.70 4.27 -12.75
N VAL A 4 0.94 3.42 -11.79
CA VAL A 4 2.21 3.35 -11.06
C VAL A 4 2.71 1.92 -11.03
N THR A 5 4.01 1.76 -11.25
CA THR A 5 4.71 0.50 -11.01
C THR A 5 5.47 0.61 -9.70
N LEU A 6 5.20 -0.31 -8.78
CA LEU A 6 5.83 -0.33 -7.46
C LEU A 6 7.27 -0.86 -7.52
N GLY A 7 8.19 0.01 -7.94
CA GLY A 7 9.61 -0.30 -7.99
C GLY A 7 9.92 -1.62 -8.72
N SER A 8 10.78 -2.42 -8.11
CA SER A 8 11.22 -3.72 -8.66
C SER A 8 10.19 -4.84 -8.57
N THR A 9 9.03 -4.61 -7.92
CA THR A 9 8.01 -5.67 -7.73
C THR A 9 7.30 -6.08 -9.02
N GLY A 10 7.29 -5.22 -10.04
CA GLY A 10 6.48 -5.41 -11.23
C GLY A 10 4.97 -5.22 -11.04
N ILE A 11 4.51 -4.93 -9.82
CA ILE A 11 3.10 -4.61 -9.55
C ILE A 11 2.77 -3.27 -10.18
N CYS A 12 1.92 -3.29 -11.21
CA CYS A 12 1.46 -2.11 -11.93
C CYS A 12 -0.05 -1.94 -11.71
N VAL A 13 -0.43 -0.84 -11.07
CA VAL A 13 -1.82 -0.55 -10.71
C VAL A 13 -2.16 0.92 -10.97
N ASN A 14 -3.44 1.27 -10.98
CA ASN A 14 -3.82 2.68 -10.98
C ASN A 14 -3.35 3.36 -9.68
N LYS A 15 -3.09 4.66 -9.74
CA LYS A 15 -2.61 5.46 -8.59
C LYS A 15 -3.71 5.73 -7.57
N ASN A 16 -4.40 4.69 -7.15
CA ASN A 16 -5.51 4.76 -6.21
C ASN A 16 -5.62 3.44 -5.44
N GLY A 17 -4.90 3.33 -4.34
CA GLY A 17 -4.93 2.17 -3.46
C GLY A 17 -5.94 2.32 -2.34
N PHE A 18 -6.44 1.21 -1.81
CA PHE A 18 -7.37 1.16 -0.69
C PHE A 18 -6.63 0.88 0.62
N GLY A 19 -6.69 1.81 1.58
CA GLY A 19 -6.17 1.63 2.93
C GLY A 19 -7.25 1.05 3.86
N ALA A 20 -7.11 -0.20 4.24
CA ALA A 20 -8.14 -0.94 4.96
C ALA A 20 -8.10 -0.79 6.49
N LEU A 21 -7.31 0.14 7.05
CA LEU A 21 -7.36 0.42 8.48
C LEU A 21 -8.77 0.82 8.96
N PRO A 22 -9.52 1.70 8.27
CA PRO A 22 -10.83 2.12 8.77
C PRO A 22 -11.92 1.05 8.68
N VAL A 23 -11.79 0.04 7.84
CA VAL A 23 -12.83 -1.02 7.72
C VAL A 23 -12.99 -1.85 9.00
N GLN A 24 -12.01 -1.84 9.91
CA GLN A 24 -12.17 -2.43 11.24
C GLN A 24 -13.30 -1.80 12.07
N ARG A 25 -13.79 -0.60 11.69
CA ARG A 25 -14.82 0.17 12.42
C ARG A 25 -16.22 -0.03 11.88
N VAL A 26 -16.40 -0.76 10.81
CA VAL A 26 -17.70 -1.04 10.18
C VAL A 26 -18.02 -2.53 10.29
N THR A 27 -19.27 -2.92 10.04
CA THR A 27 -19.66 -4.33 10.02
C THR A 27 -18.90 -5.12 8.95
N LYS A 28 -18.91 -6.44 9.04
CA LYS A 28 -18.28 -7.28 8.01
C LYS A 28 -18.98 -7.11 6.67
N GLU A 29 -20.30 -7.01 6.69
CA GLU A 29 -21.14 -6.83 5.51
C GLU A 29 -20.82 -5.51 4.79
N ASP A 30 -20.75 -4.40 5.55
CA ASP A 30 -20.41 -3.08 5.01
C ASP A 30 -18.96 -3.06 4.47
N ALA A 31 -18.03 -3.68 5.19
CA ALA A 31 -16.64 -3.78 4.74
C ALA A 31 -16.53 -4.54 3.42
N VAL A 32 -17.17 -5.71 3.31
CA VAL A 32 -17.20 -6.51 2.08
C VAL A 32 -17.83 -5.73 0.93
N TYR A 33 -18.93 -5.01 1.18
CA TYR A 33 -19.55 -4.13 0.20
C TYR A 33 -18.57 -3.05 -0.31
N LEU A 34 -17.94 -2.31 0.61
CA LEU A 34 -17.00 -1.24 0.25
C LEU A 34 -15.78 -1.77 -0.52
N LEU A 35 -15.21 -2.90 -0.09
CA LEU A 35 -14.06 -3.52 -0.75
C LEU A 35 -14.41 -4.00 -2.17
N ARG A 36 -15.59 -4.62 -2.35
CA ARG A 36 -16.07 -5.05 -3.66
C ARG A 36 -16.38 -3.85 -4.57
N LYS A 37 -17.04 -2.82 -4.05
CA LYS A 37 -17.32 -1.59 -4.77
C LYS A 37 -16.01 -0.89 -5.20
N ALA A 38 -14.99 -0.88 -4.34
CA ALA A 38 -13.67 -0.36 -4.69
C ALA A 38 -13.03 -1.14 -5.85
N TYR A 39 -13.11 -2.48 -5.81
CA TYR A 39 -12.65 -3.34 -6.89
C TYR A 39 -13.40 -3.06 -8.21
N ASP A 40 -14.74 -3.01 -8.16
CA ASP A 40 -15.59 -2.74 -9.34
C ASP A 40 -15.29 -1.35 -9.92
N GLY A 41 -14.95 -0.39 -9.06
CA GLY A 41 -14.52 0.96 -9.46
C GLY A 41 -13.08 1.06 -9.99
N GLY A 42 -12.36 -0.07 -10.06
CA GLY A 42 -11.03 -0.15 -10.67
C GLY A 42 -9.85 -0.20 -9.70
N ILE A 43 -10.04 -0.11 -8.37
CA ILE A 43 -8.96 -0.28 -7.41
C ILE A 43 -8.50 -1.74 -7.43
N ARG A 44 -7.19 -1.95 -7.44
CA ARG A 44 -6.57 -3.29 -7.47
C ARG A 44 -5.59 -3.53 -6.34
N PHE A 45 -5.18 -2.50 -5.61
CA PHE A 45 -4.26 -2.58 -4.49
C PHE A 45 -4.98 -2.31 -3.17
N PHE A 46 -4.86 -3.25 -2.21
CA PHE A 46 -5.51 -3.21 -0.90
C PHE A 46 -4.47 -3.42 0.19
N ASP A 47 -4.33 -2.44 1.09
CA ASP A 47 -3.36 -2.45 2.18
C ASP A 47 -4.05 -2.67 3.53
N THR A 48 -3.61 -3.68 4.26
CA THR A 48 -4.08 -4.01 5.60
C THR A 48 -2.91 -4.29 6.56
N ALA A 49 -3.16 -4.82 7.74
CA ALA A 49 -2.13 -5.26 8.68
C ALA A 49 -2.68 -6.25 9.71
N ARG A 50 -1.81 -7.13 10.24
CA ARG A 50 -2.15 -8.02 11.36
C ARG A 50 -2.71 -7.23 12.56
N ALA A 51 -2.20 -6.02 12.79
CA ALA A 51 -2.61 -5.14 13.88
C ALA A 51 -3.98 -4.46 13.70
N TYR A 52 -4.63 -4.59 12.53
CA TYR A 52 -5.92 -3.93 12.23
C TYR A 52 -7.11 -4.84 12.56
N SER A 53 -7.17 -5.35 13.78
CA SER A 53 -8.21 -6.24 14.32
C SER A 53 -8.74 -7.28 13.31
N ASP A 54 -9.92 -7.07 12.74
CA ASP A 54 -10.61 -7.98 11.81
C ASP A 54 -10.49 -7.58 10.32
N SER A 55 -9.64 -6.60 10.00
CA SER A 55 -9.49 -6.08 8.63
C SER A 55 -9.04 -7.16 7.64
N GLU A 56 -8.09 -8.04 8.03
CA GLU A 56 -7.64 -9.15 7.16
C GLU A 56 -8.77 -10.15 6.89
N GLU A 57 -9.58 -10.49 7.89
CA GLU A 57 -10.75 -11.37 7.73
C GLU A 57 -11.77 -10.78 6.77
N LYS A 58 -12.01 -9.46 6.85
CA LYS A 58 -12.92 -8.74 5.96
C LYS A 58 -12.42 -8.72 4.52
N LEU A 59 -11.11 -8.52 4.31
CA LEU A 59 -10.51 -8.65 2.99
C LEU A 59 -10.62 -10.07 2.45
N GLY A 60 -10.32 -11.07 3.27
CA GLY A 60 -10.45 -12.48 2.90
C GLY A 60 -11.87 -12.84 2.47
N ALA A 61 -12.90 -12.33 3.18
CA ALA A 61 -14.30 -12.53 2.81
C ALA A 61 -14.65 -11.76 1.52
N ALA A 62 -14.14 -10.54 1.35
CA ALA A 62 -14.40 -9.74 0.17
C ALA A 62 -13.82 -10.36 -1.11
N PHE A 63 -12.63 -10.96 -1.05
CA PHE A 63 -11.91 -11.45 -2.22
C PHE A 63 -11.85 -12.97 -2.36
N GLU A 64 -12.67 -13.69 -1.61
CA GLU A 64 -12.84 -15.14 -1.77
C GLU A 64 -13.28 -15.48 -3.19
N GLY A 65 -12.55 -16.42 -3.84
CA GLY A 65 -12.78 -16.83 -5.23
C GLY A 65 -12.32 -15.85 -6.30
N MET A 66 -11.60 -14.76 -5.90
CA MET A 66 -11.03 -13.79 -6.85
C MET A 66 -9.71 -13.19 -6.36
N ARG A 67 -8.99 -13.91 -5.50
CA ARG A 67 -7.74 -13.45 -4.87
C ARG A 67 -6.69 -13.00 -5.88
N GLU A 68 -6.59 -13.67 -7.00
CA GLU A 68 -5.63 -13.40 -8.07
C GLU A 68 -5.91 -12.10 -8.85
N LYS A 69 -7.09 -11.50 -8.63
CA LYS A 69 -7.50 -10.24 -9.32
C LYS A 69 -7.10 -9.00 -8.56
N VAL A 70 -6.54 -9.15 -7.35
CA VAL A 70 -6.15 -8.05 -6.48
C VAL A 70 -4.74 -8.26 -5.93
N PHE A 71 -4.09 -7.16 -5.61
CA PHE A 71 -2.83 -7.15 -4.87
C PHE A 71 -3.11 -6.80 -3.41
N ILE A 72 -2.65 -7.64 -2.50
CA ILE A 72 -2.85 -7.44 -1.05
C ILE A 72 -1.48 -7.22 -0.39
N SER A 73 -1.39 -6.11 0.32
CA SER A 73 -0.29 -5.80 1.23
C SER A 73 -0.76 -5.96 2.67
N THR A 74 -0.03 -6.72 3.48
CA THR A 74 -0.25 -6.79 4.93
C THR A 74 1.06 -6.73 5.70
N LYS A 75 0.99 -6.70 7.04
CA LYS A 75 2.13 -6.31 7.88
C LYS A 75 2.18 -7.12 9.17
N THR A 76 3.40 -7.41 9.63
CA THR A 76 3.67 -8.02 10.94
C THR A 76 4.31 -7.01 11.91
N MET A 77 3.97 -7.12 13.19
CA MET A 77 4.66 -6.43 14.29
C MET A 77 5.54 -7.38 15.10
N ALA A 78 5.82 -8.55 14.58
CA ALA A 78 6.66 -9.56 15.25
C ALA A 78 8.03 -8.99 15.62
N LYS A 79 8.54 -9.43 16.76
CA LYS A 79 9.85 -9.04 17.30
C LYS A 79 10.86 -10.17 17.29
N ASP A 80 10.41 -11.37 16.94
CA ASP A 80 11.20 -12.59 16.84
C ASP A 80 10.65 -13.49 15.72
N VAL A 81 11.40 -14.53 15.41
CA VAL A 81 11.09 -15.45 14.30
C VAL A 81 9.81 -16.25 14.55
N GLU A 82 9.55 -16.67 15.79
CA GLU A 82 8.33 -17.41 16.13
C GLU A 82 7.08 -16.54 15.90
N GLY A 83 7.11 -15.32 16.41
CA GLY A 83 6.04 -14.33 16.19
C GLY A 83 5.83 -14.01 14.72
N PHE A 84 6.90 -13.91 13.94
CA PHE A 84 6.83 -13.67 12.50
C PHE A 84 6.05 -14.77 11.78
N TRP A 85 6.39 -16.04 12.01
CA TRP A 85 5.70 -17.16 11.38
C TRP A 85 4.24 -17.25 11.83
N LYS A 86 3.99 -17.04 13.12
CA LYS A 86 2.62 -17.01 13.67
C LYS A 86 1.77 -15.91 13.01
N ASP A 87 2.31 -14.70 12.86
CA ASP A 87 1.61 -13.60 12.20
C ASP A 87 1.34 -13.92 10.72
N LEU A 88 2.33 -14.45 10.01
CA LEU A 88 2.20 -14.80 8.60
C LEU A 88 1.14 -15.87 8.36
N GLU A 89 1.18 -16.97 9.08
CA GLU A 89 0.20 -18.05 8.97
C GLU A 89 -1.23 -17.58 9.33
N THR A 90 -1.33 -16.73 10.35
CA THR A 90 -2.60 -16.11 10.72
C THR A 90 -3.14 -15.22 9.60
N SER A 91 -2.28 -14.37 9.02
CA SER A 91 -2.66 -13.50 7.90
C SER A 91 -3.11 -14.29 6.68
N LEU A 92 -2.38 -15.35 6.30
CA LEU A 92 -2.76 -16.23 5.18
C LEU A 92 -4.13 -16.86 5.41
N SER A 93 -4.37 -17.38 6.63
CA SER A 93 -5.65 -17.99 7.02
C SER A 93 -6.81 -17.00 6.96
N LEU A 94 -6.65 -15.80 7.53
CA LEU A 94 -7.71 -14.77 7.56
C LEU A 94 -7.99 -14.18 6.17
N LEU A 95 -6.96 -14.00 5.38
CA LEU A 95 -7.06 -13.54 3.99
C LEU A 95 -7.55 -14.65 3.03
N LYS A 96 -7.67 -15.90 3.51
CA LYS A 96 -8.10 -17.08 2.73
C LYS A 96 -7.27 -17.27 1.45
N THR A 97 -5.95 -17.27 1.60
CA THR A 97 -5.01 -17.32 0.47
C THR A 97 -3.73 -18.05 0.85
N ASP A 98 -3.05 -18.61 -0.14
CA ASP A 98 -1.77 -19.28 0.04
C ASP A 98 -0.56 -18.32 -0.10
N TYR A 99 -0.81 -17.07 -0.52
CA TYR A 99 0.24 -16.07 -0.72
C TYR A 99 -0.21 -14.65 -0.42
N ILE A 100 0.74 -13.81 -0.04
CA ILE A 100 0.59 -12.35 0.11
C ILE A 100 1.47 -11.66 -0.93
N ASP A 101 0.95 -10.63 -1.61
CA ASP A 101 1.73 -9.93 -2.64
C ASP A 101 2.87 -9.12 -2.04
N ILE A 102 2.59 -8.31 -0.99
CA ILE A 102 3.63 -7.57 -0.27
C ILE A 102 3.47 -7.83 1.22
N TYR A 103 4.49 -8.41 1.85
CA TYR A 103 4.53 -8.59 3.31
C TYR A 103 5.51 -7.64 3.93
N GLN A 104 5.09 -6.86 4.94
CA GLN A 104 5.84 -5.74 5.46
C GLN A 104 6.15 -5.87 6.94
N PHE A 105 7.32 -5.41 7.36
CA PHE A 105 7.55 -5.08 8.77
C PHE A 105 6.79 -3.80 9.12
N HIS A 106 6.03 -3.82 10.21
CA HIS A 106 5.12 -2.75 10.60
C HIS A 106 5.77 -1.76 11.56
N ASN A 107 6.43 -0.73 11.01
CA ASN A 107 7.02 0.39 11.76
C ASN A 107 8.05 -0.03 12.83
N PRO A 108 9.00 -0.91 12.51
CA PRO A 108 10.07 -1.25 13.45
C PRO A 108 10.91 -0.02 13.81
N SER A 109 11.56 -0.06 14.98
CA SER A 109 12.42 1.04 15.46
C SER A 109 13.80 1.08 14.78
N PHE A 110 14.12 0.08 13.97
CA PHE A 110 15.37 -0.12 13.24
C PHE A 110 15.08 -0.70 11.86
N CYS A 111 16.10 -0.79 11.00
CA CYS A 111 16.00 -1.47 9.70
C CYS A 111 16.38 -2.95 9.88
N PRO A 112 15.44 -3.92 9.89
CA PRO A 112 15.80 -5.34 9.92
C PRO A 112 16.66 -5.72 8.72
N LYS A 113 17.76 -6.44 8.96
CA LYS A 113 18.73 -6.81 7.94
C LYS A 113 19.41 -8.14 8.27
N PRO A 114 20.01 -8.82 7.28
CA PRO A 114 20.70 -10.07 7.54
C PRO A 114 21.76 -9.94 8.62
N GLY A 115 21.77 -10.89 9.57
CA GLY A 115 22.78 -10.94 10.62
C GLY A 115 22.63 -9.89 11.72
N ASP A 116 21.48 -9.22 11.84
CA ASP A 116 21.21 -8.21 12.88
C ASP A 116 20.93 -8.85 14.28
N GLY A 117 20.91 -10.18 14.34
CA GLY A 117 20.66 -10.96 15.55
C GLY A 117 19.18 -11.22 15.84
N THR A 118 18.26 -10.66 15.09
CA THR A 118 16.81 -10.92 15.27
C THR A 118 16.31 -12.11 14.45
N GLY A 119 16.95 -12.42 13.32
CA GLY A 119 16.52 -13.44 12.38
C GLY A 119 15.25 -13.08 11.58
N LEU A 120 14.72 -11.87 11.76
CA LEU A 120 13.46 -11.44 11.13
C LEU A 120 13.60 -11.30 9.61
N TYR A 121 14.71 -10.75 9.14
CA TYR A 121 14.92 -10.57 7.71
C TYR A 121 15.15 -11.93 7.02
N GLU A 122 15.86 -12.85 7.66
CA GLU A 122 16.03 -14.22 7.20
C GLU A 122 14.70 -14.96 7.11
N ALA A 123 13.80 -14.79 8.09
CA ALA A 123 12.45 -15.36 8.05
C ALA A 123 11.63 -14.78 6.88
N MET A 124 11.80 -13.50 6.57
CA MET A 124 11.16 -12.87 5.40
C MET A 124 11.65 -13.48 4.08
N LEU A 125 12.97 -13.72 3.96
CA LEU A 125 13.56 -14.38 2.79
C LEU A 125 13.07 -15.83 2.66
N GLU A 126 12.99 -16.56 3.77
CA GLU A 126 12.47 -17.92 3.79
C GLU A 126 10.99 -17.97 3.37
N ALA A 127 10.16 -17.08 3.90
CA ALA A 127 8.75 -16.98 3.51
C ALA A 127 8.59 -16.69 2.00
N LYS A 128 9.47 -15.86 1.44
CA LYS A 128 9.53 -15.58 -0.01
C LYS A 128 9.96 -16.84 -0.79
N ALA A 129 10.96 -17.56 -0.34
CA ALA A 129 11.43 -18.79 -0.97
C ALA A 129 10.35 -19.91 -0.94
N GLN A 130 9.54 -19.97 0.12
CA GLN A 130 8.40 -20.87 0.25
C GLN A 130 7.19 -20.43 -0.62
N GLY A 131 7.23 -19.25 -1.25
CA GLY A 131 6.13 -18.71 -2.06
C GLY A 131 4.95 -18.15 -1.24
N LYS A 132 5.07 -18.08 0.08
CA LYS A 132 4.04 -17.51 0.97
C LYS A 132 3.93 -15.99 0.85
N ILE A 133 5.01 -15.33 0.47
CA ILE A 133 5.03 -13.92 0.13
C ILE A 133 5.73 -13.72 -1.21
N ARG A 134 5.31 -12.71 -1.98
CA ARG A 134 5.92 -12.40 -3.28
C ARG A 134 7.00 -11.33 -3.17
N HIS A 135 6.74 -10.29 -2.40
CA HIS A 135 7.62 -9.12 -2.26
C HIS A 135 7.81 -8.74 -0.79
N ILE A 136 9.01 -8.28 -0.48
CA ILE A 136 9.42 -7.85 0.86
C ILE A 136 9.28 -6.33 0.97
N GLY A 137 8.46 -5.89 1.91
CA GLY A 137 8.25 -4.47 2.19
C GLY A 137 8.52 -4.10 3.64
N ILE A 138 8.48 -2.81 3.89
CA ILE A 138 8.60 -2.25 5.23
C ILE A 138 7.82 -0.95 5.33
N THR A 139 7.17 -0.71 6.47
CA THR A 139 6.57 0.59 6.77
C THR A 139 7.37 1.29 7.85
N ASN A 140 7.47 2.61 7.78
CA ASN A 140 8.07 3.39 8.86
C ASN A 140 7.44 4.77 8.97
N HIS A 141 7.62 5.41 10.14
CA HIS A 141 7.22 6.78 10.44
C HIS A 141 8.42 7.65 10.82
N ARG A 142 9.60 7.04 10.96
CA ARG A 142 10.84 7.72 11.33
C ARG A 142 11.69 7.95 10.12
N MET A 143 11.97 9.22 9.82
CA MET A 143 12.76 9.60 8.64
C MET A 143 14.14 8.94 8.64
N SER A 144 14.85 8.91 9.76
CA SER A 144 16.19 8.31 9.84
C SER A 144 16.19 6.80 9.53
N VAL A 145 15.15 6.08 9.97
CA VAL A 145 15.01 4.65 9.65
C VAL A 145 14.61 4.47 8.17
N ALA A 146 13.75 5.33 7.63
CA ALA A 146 13.36 5.27 6.23
C ALA A 146 14.54 5.51 5.28
N GLU A 147 15.43 6.43 5.63
CA GLU A 147 16.68 6.67 4.90
C GLU A 147 17.62 5.44 4.97
N GLU A 148 17.77 4.82 6.15
CA GLU A 148 18.54 3.57 6.30
C GLU A 148 17.94 2.44 5.45
N ILE A 149 16.61 2.31 5.39
CA ILE A 149 15.91 1.32 4.57
C ILE A 149 16.28 1.49 3.08
N ILE A 150 16.23 2.72 2.56
CA ILE A 150 16.60 2.99 1.16
C ILE A 150 18.07 2.65 0.90
N GLU A 151 18.95 3.06 1.82
CA GLU A 151 20.40 2.80 1.67
C GLU A 151 20.72 1.31 1.75
N SER A 152 19.98 0.53 2.52
CA SER A 152 20.21 -0.91 2.65
C SER A 152 20.02 -1.68 1.35
N GLY A 153 19.15 -1.23 0.45
CA GLY A 153 18.79 -1.94 -0.78
C GLY A 153 18.09 -3.29 -0.57
N LEU A 154 17.60 -3.56 0.64
CA LEU A 154 17.05 -4.86 1.03
C LEU A 154 15.54 -4.98 0.76
N TYR A 155 14.84 -3.86 0.61
CA TYR A 155 13.38 -3.81 0.53
C TYR A 155 12.91 -3.43 -0.87
N GLU A 156 11.86 -4.11 -1.34
CA GLU A 156 11.25 -3.85 -2.64
C GLU A 156 10.23 -2.72 -2.57
N THR A 157 9.64 -2.49 -1.38
CA THR A 157 8.71 -1.38 -1.12
C THR A 157 8.97 -0.71 0.22
N LEU A 158 8.79 0.61 0.25
CA LEU A 158 8.73 1.43 1.46
C LEU A 158 7.36 2.09 1.57
N GLN A 159 6.67 1.89 2.69
CA GLN A 159 5.44 2.61 3.00
C GLN A 159 5.72 3.67 4.05
N PHE A 160 5.47 4.93 3.71
CA PHE A 160 5.80 6.09 4.55
C PHE A 160 4.70 7.15 4.49
N PRO A 161 4.48 7.97 5.56
CA PRO A 161 3.55 9.09 5.50
C PRO A 161 3.97 10.09 4.42
N PHE A 162 3.05 10.42 3.52
CA PHE A 162 3.30 11.41 2.48
C PHE A 162 1.99 12.11 2.11
N CYS A 163 2.03 13.43 2.01
CA CYS A 163 0.88 14.26 1.63
C CYS A 163 1.37 15.64 1.17
N TYR A 164 0.48 16.53 0.73
CA TYR A 164 0.91 17.84 0.22
C TYR A 164 1.52 18.79 1.28
N LEU A 165 1.55 18.39 2.55
CA LEU A 165 2.31 19.08 3.61
C LEU A 165 3.73 18.53 3.75
N ALA A 166 4.16 17.65 2.85
CA ALA A 166 5.46 16.99 2.92
C ALA A 166 6.61 18.00 2.86
N THR A 167 7.57 17.78 3.72
CA THR A 167 8.83 18.54 3.76
C THR A 167 9.73 18.17 2.57
N ASP A 168 10.74 18.99 2.30
CA ASP A 168 11.71 18.69 1.23
C ASP A 168 12.49 17.39 1.51
N ARG A 169 12.69 17.03 2.79
CA ARG A 169 13.33 15.76 3.18
C ARG A 169 12.45 14.56 2.86
N GLU A 170 11.14 14.67 3.05
CA GLU A 170 10.19 13.61 2.67
C GLU A 170 10.05 13.48 1.15
N LYS A 171 10.10 14.59 0.40
CA LYS A 171 10.15 14.57 -1.06
C LYS A 171 11.44 13.93 -1.57
N ALA A 172 12.57 14.21 -0.92
CA ALA A 172 13.84 13.56 -1.23
C ALA A 172 13.81 12.06 -0.96
N LEU A 173 13.07 11.58 0.07
CA LEU A 173 12.86 10.18 0.33
C LEU A 173 12.12 9.48 -0.83
N VAL A 174 11.06 10.13 -1.36
CA VAL A 174 10.32 9.63 -2.54
C VAL A 174 11.24 9.52 -3.76
N GLN A 175 12.07 10.55 -3.98
CA GLN A 175 13.05 10.56 -5.08
C GLN A 175 14.10 9.46 -4.91
N GLY A 176 14.62 9.26 -3.69
CA GLY A 176 15.56 8.18 -3.37
C GLY A 176 14.97 6.78 -3.63
N CYS A 177 13.70 6.57 -3.30
CA CYS A 177 13.00 5.34 -3.66
C CYS A 177 12.94 5.13 -5.18
N LYS A 178 12.66 6.19 -5.95
CA LYS A 178 12.63 6.13 -7.41
C LYS A 178 14.00 5.74 -7.98
N GLU A 179 15.07 6.38 -7.52
CA GLU A 179 16.43 6.13 -7.98
C GLU A 179 16.92 4.71 -7.69
N LYS A 180 16.50 4.14 -6.56
CA LYS A 180 16.83 2.77 -6.14
C LYS A 180 15.81 1.72 -6.60
N ASN A 181 14.81 2.10 -7.40
CA ASN A 181 13.75 1.22 -7.89
C ASN A 181 12.97 0.52 -6.75
N ILE A 182 12.71 1.26 -5.66
CA ILE A 182 11.89 0.84 -4.53
C ILE A 182 10.49 1.43 -4.71
N GLY A 183 9.44 0.60 -4.61
CA GLY A 183 8.05 1.05 -4.69
C GLY A 183 7.69 1.91 -3.48
N PHE A 184 7.18 3.12 -3.69
CA PHE A 184 6.76 4.01 -2.62
C PHE A 184 5.25 3.95 -2.43
N ILE A 185 4.81 3.54 -1.23
CA ILE A 185 3.39 3.50 -0.85
C ILE A 185 3.14 4.67 0.11
N ALA A 186 2.36 5.65 -0.34
CA ALA A 186 2.03 6.84 0.45
C ALA A 186 0.88 6.53 1.40
N MET A 187 1.15 6.43 2.69
CA MET A 187 0.12 6.37 3.72
C MET A 187 -0.17 7.76 4.29
N LYS A 188 -1.34 7.93 4.90
CA LYS A 188 -1.78 9.21 5.50
C LYS A 188 -1.81 10.38 4.51
N ALA A 189 -2.13 10.14 3.26
CA ALA A 189 -2.24 11.19 2.25
C ALA A 189 -3.27 12.30 2.58
N LEU A 190 -4.21 12.02 3.50
CA LEU A 190 -5.10 13.02 4.13
C LEU A 190 -4.62 13.46 5.52
N SER A 191 -3.35 13.24 5.87
CA SER A 191 -2.76 13.63 7.17
C SER A 191 -3.61 13.20 8.39
N GLY A 192 -4.17 11.98 8.36
CA GLY A 192 -5.04 11.47 9.44
C GLY A 192 -6.41 12.15 9.53
N GLY A 193 -6.86 12.82 8.47
CA GLY A 193 -8.15 13.53 8.40
C GLY A 193 -8.03 15.04 8.63
N LEU A 194 -6.82 15.56 8.82
CA LEU A 194 -6.58 17.02 8.90
C LEU A 194 -6.73 17.69 7.53
N ILE A 195 -6.45 16.95 6.45
CA ILE A 195 -6.66 17.39 5.08
C ILE A 195 -8.06 16.97 4.66
N THR A 196 -8.91 17.95 4.35
CA THR A 196 -10.32 17.75 3.96
C THR A 196 -10.54 17.90 2.45
N ASN A 197 -9.58 18.46 1.71
CA ASN A 197 -9.64 18.58 0.26
C ASN A 197 -8.97 17.36 -0.39
N SER A 198 -9.75 16.31 -0.63
CA SER A 198 -9.27 15.05 -1.21
C SER A 198 -8.81 15.22 -2.67
N ALA A 199 -9.43 16.13 -3.44
CA ALA A 199 -9.02 16.43 -4.81
C ALA A 199 -7.61 17.04 -4.86
N ALA A 200 -7.31 17.98 -3.96
CA ALA A 200 -5.97 18.55 -3.86
C ALA A 200 -4.94 17.51 -3.38
N ALA A 201 -5.32 16.64 -2.43
CA ALA A 201 -4.47 15.55 -1.98
C ALA A 201 -4.17 14.57 -3.12
N TYR A 202 -5.18 14.14 -3.87
CA TYR A 202 -5.01 13.28 -5.03
C TYR A 202 -4.11 13.92 -6.09
N ALA A 203 -4.38 15.18 -6.45
CA ALA A 203 -3.59 15.91 -7.45
C ALA A 203 -2.11 16.08 -7.03
N PHE A 204 -1.83 16.20 -5.73
CA PHE A 204 -0.47 16.23 -5.22
C PHE A 204 0.24 14.89 -5.41
N GLU A 205 -0.39 13.79 -5.00
CA GLU A 205 0.17 12.44 -5.13
C GLU A 205 0.36 12.05 -6.62
N ASP A 206 -0.53 12.51 -7.50
CA ASP A 206 -0.48 12.19 -8.93
C ASP A 206 0.73 12.82 -9.65
N GLN A 207 1.37 13.84 -9.07
CA GLN A 207 2.59 14.45 -9.63
C GLN A 207 3.82 13.53 -9.55
N TYR A 208 3.80 12.51 -8.66
CA TYR A 208 4.92 11.59 -8.45
C TYR A 208 4.64 10.28 -9.17
N ASP A 209 5.38 9.96 -10.21
CA ASP A 209 5.19 8.78 -11.06
C ASP A 209 5.48 7.43 -10.37
N ASN A 210 6.20 7.45 -9.24
CA ASN A 210 6.57 6.28 -8.44
C ASN A 210 5.79 6.13 -7.13
N VAL A 211 4.76 6.96 -6.89
CA VAL A 211 3.99 6.96 -5.63
C VAL A 211 2.62 6.31 -5.84
N LEU A 212 2.29 5.36 -4.96
CA LEU A 212 0.94 4.79 -4.82
C LEU A 212 0.31 5.28 -3.52
N PRO A 213 -0.64 6.22 -3.55
CA PRO A 213 -1.41 6.59 -2.37
C PRO A 213 -2.37 5.48 -1.97
N ILE A 214 -2.50 5.24 -0.65
CA ILE A 214 -3.52 4.38 -0.07
C ILE A 214 -4.49 5.22 0.76
N TRP A 215 -5.77 5.22 0.36
CA TRP A 215 -6.81 6.02 0.99
C TRP A 215 -7.56 5.22 2.03
N GLY A 216 -7.60 5.74 3.26
CA GLY A 216 -8.41 5.15 4.32
C GLY A 216 -9.89 5.46 4.12
N VAL A 217 -10.69 4.44 3.81
CA VAL A 217 -12.12 4.57 3.51
C VAL A 217 -12.93 3.71 4.46
N GLN A 218 -14.01 4.28 5.02
CA GLN A 218 -14.99 3.57 5.84
C GLN A 218 -16.45 3.89 5.47
N ARG A 219 -16.66 4.85 4.56
CA ARG A 219 -18.00 5.26 4.09
C ARG A 219 -18.05 5.25 2.58
N GLU A 220 -19.22 4.88 2.06
CA GLU A 220 -19.44 4.81 0.61
C GLU A 220 -19.17 6.15 -0.09
N LYS A 221 -19.65 7.26 0.49
CA LYS A 221 -19.39 8.61 -0.06
C LYS A 221 -17.91 8.94 -0.21
N GLU A 222 -17.08 8.53 0.75
CA GLU A 222 -15.63 8.70 0.68
C GLU A 222 -15.04 7.87 -0.48
N LEU A 223 -15.53 6.64 -0.64
CA LEU A 223 -15.11 5.78 -1.74
C LEU A 223 -15.50 6.37 -3.10
N ASP A 224 -16.76 6.81 -3.25
CA ASP A 224 -17.26 7.42 -4.50
C ASP A 224 -16.44 8.64 -4.91
N GLU A 225 -16.02 9.44 -3.94
CA GLU A 225 -15.16 10.60 -4.17
C GLU A 225 -13.81 10.18 -4.76
N PHE A 226 -13.11 9.19 -4.17
CA PHE A 226 -11.84 8.71 -4.72
C PHE A 226 -11.99 7.97 -6.06
N LEU A 227 -13.07 7.24 -6.26
CA LEU A 227 -13.36 6.58 -7.54
C LEU A 227 -13.59 7.59 -8.66
N SER A 228 -14.17 8.76 -8.34
CA SER A 228 -14.40 9.83 -9.32
C SER A 228 -13.09 10.36 -9.93
N TYR A 229 -11.99 10.36 -9.18
CA TYR A 229 -10.68 10.79 -9.67
C TYR A 229 -10.09 9.81 -10.71
N ILE A 230 -10.38 8.52 -10.58
CA ILE A 230 -10.02 7.51 -11.59
C ILE A 230 -10.75 7.81 -12.91
N ALA A 231 -12.05 8.11 -12.84
CA ALA A 231 -12.86 8.40 -14.02
C ALA A 231 -12.43 9.70 -14.72
N LEU A 232 -12.13 10.76 -13.96
CA LEU A 232 -11.68 12.05 -14.51
C LEU A 232 -10.35 11.93 -15.26
N SER A 233 -9.43 11.09 -14.81
CA SER A 233 -8.18 10.85 -15.53
C SER A 233 -8.38 10.15 -16.89
N LEU A 234 -9.47 9.41 -17.07
CA LEU A 234 -9.85 8.79 -18.37
C LEU A 234 -10.35 9.84 -19.37
N ILE A 235 -11.03 10.88 -18.90
CA ILE A 235 -11.58 11.93 -19.77
C ILE A 235 -10.45 12.80 -20.36
N HIS A 236 -9.41 13.08 -19.60
CA HIS A 236 -8.27 13.87 -20.08
C HIS A 236 -7.42 13.18 -21.16
N ILE A 237 -7.46 11.85 -21.25
CA ILE A 237 -6.77 11.08 -22.30
C ILE A 237 -7.58 11.07 -23.61
N SER A 238 -8.89 11.33 -23.57
CA SER A 238 -9.79 11.24 -24.72
C SER A 238 -10.03 12.58 -25.45
N GLU A 239 -9.53 13.72 -24.95
CA GLU A 239 -9.61 14.98 -25.70
C GLU A 239 -8.48 15.06 -26.75
N PRO A 240 -8.82 15.04 -28.05
CA PRO A 240 -7.83 15.30 -29.08
C PRO A 240 -7.39 16.77 -28.96
N THR A 241 -6.09 16.98 -28.84
CA THR A 241 -5.48 18.31 -28.98
C THR A 241 -5.97 18.94 -30.26
N ARG A 242 -6.95 19.86 -30.19
CA ARG A 242 -7.27 20.75 -31.27
C ARG A 242 -6.06 21.63 -31.54
N ARG A 243 -5.24 21.21 -32.50
CA ARG A 243 -4.31 22.12 -33.16
C ARG A 243 -5.15 23.17 -33.87
N THR A 244 -5.15 24.41 -33.39
CA THR A 244 -5.57 25.55 -34.16
C THR A 244 -4.59 25.69 -35.34
N PRO A 245 -5.05 25.70 -36.60
CA PRO A 245 -4.18 26.08 -37.71
C PRO A 245 -3.89 27.57 -37.60
N ILE A 246 -2.62 27.92 -37.74
CA ILE A 246 -2.16 29.29 -37.99
C ILE A 246 -2.50 29.68 -39.45
#